data_63de7913e34a93b41ba8214023865e2a
#
_entry.id   63de7913e34a93b41ba8214023865e2a
#
_cell.length_a   1.000
_cell.length_b   1.000
_cell.length_c   1.000
_cell.angle_alpha   90.00
_cell.angle_beta   90.00
_cell.angle_gamma   90.00
#
_symmetry.space_group_name_H-M   'P 1'
#
loop_
_entity.id
_entity.type
_entity.pdbx_description
1 polymer ?
#
loop_
_entity_poly.entity_id
_entity_poly.type
_entity_poly.pdbx_seq_one_letter_code
_entity_poly.pdbx_strand_id
1 'polypeptide(L)'
;MPPHLVPQYNELFMQFGWILFFSMTFPAGPLFTIFAGLIRMSIELTGMSEYKQKNMPTPQKDIGLWMDLLEFVSNLGIVVCIYIIIFTSKQLTVDMPYDDHAMYTIAFATLHLLFLAKYILAEVIDDEPEWIAEDRELVQNRVD
;
A
#
# COMPACT_ATOMS: atom_id res chain seq x y z
N MET A 1 4.42 -13.87 13.78
CA MET A 1 3.33 -12.90 14.02
C MET A 1 2.28 -13.49 14.94
N PRO A 2 1.80 -12.80 15.98
CA PRO A 2 0.79 -13.34 16.88
C PRO A 2 -0.56 -13.52 16.16
N PRO A 3 -1.27 -14.64 16.37
CA PRO A 3 -2.47 -15.01 15.59
C PRO A 3 -3.64 -14.03 15.77
N HIS A 4 -3.67 -13.26 16.85
CA HIS A 4 -4.73 -12.29 17.11
C HIS A 4 -4.64 -11.01 16.25
N LEU A 5 -3.49 -10.74 15.61
CA LEU A 5 -3.30 -9.60 14.72
C LEU A 5 -3.65 -9.91 13.26
N VAL A 6 -3.71 -11.19 12.88
CA VAL A 6 -4.00 -11.61 11.50
C VAL A 6 -5.31 -11.04 10.95
N PRO A 7 -6.44 -11.03 11.68
CA PRO A 7 -7.68 -10.45 11.19
C PRO A 7 -7.58 -8.95 10.90
N GLN A 8 -6.84 -8.20 11.73
CA GLN A 8 -6.65 -6.76 11.58
C GLN A 8 -5.83 -6.42 10.34
N TYR A 9 -4.74 -7.18 10.10
CA TYR A 9 -3.94 -7.02 8.88
C TYR A 9 -4.68 -7.43 7.61
N ASN A 10 -5.45 -8.51 7.67
CA ASN A 10 -6.26 -8.93 6.55
C ASN A 10 -7.28 -7.86 6.13
N GLU A 11 -7.89 -7.20 7.10
CA GLU A 11 -8.84 -6.14 6.81
C GLU A 11 -8.16 -4.88 6.27
N LEU A 12 -7.03 -4.47 6.82
CA LEU A 12 -6.22 -3.37 6.29
C LEU A 12 -5.80 -3.67 4.84
N PHE A 13 -5.40 -4.90 4.55
CA PHE A 13 -5.06 -5.37 3.21
C PHE A 13 -6.26 -5.28 2.25
N MET A 14 -7.44 -5.72 2.68
CA MET A 14 -8.65 -5.61 1.86
C MET A 14 -9.04 -4.15 1.60
N GLN A 15 -8.97 -3.27 2.61
CA GLN A 15 -9.23 -1.84 2.45
C GLN A 15 -8.24 -1.19 1.47
N PHE A 16 -6.97 -1.52 1.59
CA PHE A 16 -5.93 -1.03 0.70
C PHE A 16 -6.18 -1.47 -0.76
N GLY A 17 -6.51 -2.74 -0.97
CA GLY A 17 -6.88 -3.26 -2.28
C GLY A 17 -8.09 -2.54 -2.89
N TRP A 18 -9.15 -2.31 -2.10
CA TRP A 18 -10.32 -1.56 -2.54
C TRP A 18 -9.96 -0.14 -2.98
N ILE A 19 -9.13 0.56 -2.22
CA ILE A 19 -8.67 1.91 -2.57
C ILE A 19 -7.92 1.87 -3.90
N LEU A 20 -6.95 0.97 -4.06
CA LEU A 20 -6.11 0.91 -5.25
C LEU A 20 -6.89 0.58 -6.52
N PHE A 21 -7.76 -0.43 -6.49
CA PHE A 21 -8.43 -0.89 -7.68
C PHE A 21 -9.64 -0.03 -8.09
N PHE A 22 -10.34 0.54 -7.13
CA PHE A 22 -11.61 1.22 -7.40
C PHE A 22 -11.54 2.75 -7.31
N SER A 23 -10.46 3.34 -6.82
CA SER A 23 -10.33 4.80 -6.71
C SER A 23 -10.49 5.51 -8.06
N MET A 24 -10.02 4.92 -9.15
CA MET A 24 -10.14 5.49 -10.50
C MET A 24 -11.58 5.43 -11.03
N THR A 25 -12.32 4.39 -10.68
CA THR A 25 -13.71 4.21 -11.14
C THR A 25 -14.69 4.96 -10.23
N PHE A 26 -14.40 5.01 -8.94
CA PHE A 26 -15.22 5.66 -7.92
C PHE A 26 -14.36 6.51 -6.97
N PRO A 27 -14.08 7.77 -7.34
CA PRO A 27 -13.18 8.64 -6.56
C PRO A 27 -13.61 8.92 -5.12
N ALA A 28 -14.92 8.78 -4.81
CA ALA A 28 -15.43 8.90 -3.45
C ALA A 28 -15.14 7.67 -2.57
N GLY A 29 -14.77 6.53 -3.16
CA GLY A 29 -14.45 5.29 -2.44
C GLY A 29 -13.40 5.46 -1.34
N PRO A 30 -12.23 6.05 -1.62
CA PRO A 30 -11.20 6.30 -0.61
C PRO A 30 -11.69 7.12 0.58
N LEU A 31 -12.56 8.12 0.37
CA LEU A 31 -13.13 8.91 1.45
C LEU A 31 -13.98 8.05 2.39
N PHE A 32 -14.86 7.21 1.84
CA PHE A 32 -15.66 6.29 2.65
C PHE A 32 -14.79 5.30 3.42
N THR A 33 -13.71 4.83 2.82
CA THR A 33 -12.77 3.91 3.47
C THR A 33 -12.05 4.59 4.63
N ILE A 34 -11.63 5.85 4.48
CA ILE A 34 -11.02 6.64 5.57
C ILE A 34 -12.01 6.81 6.73
N PHE A 35 -13.26 7.21 6.44
CA PHE A 35 -14.29 7.35 7.47
C PHE A 35 -14.59 6.04 8.20
N ALA A 36 -14.72 4.94 7.46
CA ALA A 36 -14.92 3.63 8.05
C ALA A 36 -13.73 3.22 8.94
N GLY A 37 -12.50 3.49 8.49
CA GLY A 37 -11.29 3.25 9.26
C GLY A 37 -11.21 4.05 10.57
N LEU A 38 -11.57 5.33 10.54
CA LEU A 38 -11.62 6.18 11.73
C LEU A 38 -12.65 5.69 12.76
N ILE A 39 -13.87 5.35 12.29
CA ILE A 39 -14.93 4.81 13.16
C ILE A 39 -14.45 3.50 13.81
N ARG A 40 -13.87 2.62 13.03
CA ARG A 40 -13.36 1.35 13.51
C ARG A 40 -12.24 1.52 14.53
N MET A 41 -11.26 2.37 14.24
CA MET A 41 -10.18 2.69 15.18
C MET A 41 -10.74 3.19 16.52
N SER A 42 -11.77 4.04 16.48
CA SER A 42 -12.46 4.53 17.68
C SER A 42 -13.13 3.39 18.47
N ILE A 43 -13.80 2.48 17.77
CA ILE A 43 -14.45 1.31 18.41
C ILE A 43 -13.39 0.37 19.03
N GLU A 44 -12.30 0.10 18.35
CA GLU A 44 -11.23 -0.76 18.86
C GLU A 44 -10.53 -0.15 20.08
N LEU A 45 -10.25 1.17 20.05
CA LEU A 45 -9.66 1.88 21.18
C LEU A 45 -10.57 1.82 22.42
N THR A 46 -11.87 2.06 22.25
CA THR A 46 -12.84 1.94 23.34
C THR A 46 -12.91 0.49 23.85
N GLY A 47 -12.96 -0.48 22.96
CA GLY A 47 -12.98 -1.90 23.31
C GLY A 47 -11.73 -2.33 24.09
N MET A 48 -10.54 -1.83 23.72
CA MET A 48 -9.28 -2.13 24.44
C MET A 48 -9.23 -1.45 25.81
N SER A 49 -9.83 -0.27 25.97
CA SER A 49 -9.81 0.45 27.23
C SER A 49 -10.79 -0.11 28.26
N GLU A 50 -11.95 -0.64 27.81
CA GLU A 50 -13.03 -1.02 28.72
C GLU A 50 -13.23 -2.53 28.85
N TYR A 51 -13.00 -3.31 27.79
CA TYR A 51 -13.42 -4.71 27.73
C TYR A 51 -12.31 -5.72 27.45
N LYS A 52 -11.16 -5.31 26.94
CA LYS A 52 -10.07 -6.23 26.57
C LYS A 52 -8.87 -6.09 27.48
N GLN A 53 -8.32 -7.21 27.93
CA GLN A 53 -7.01 -7.23 28.57
C GLN A 53 -5.94 -6.76 27.58
N LYS A 54 -5.06 -5.87 28.03
CA LYS A 54 -3.91 -5.41 27.24
C LYS A 54 -2.99 -6.59 26.98
N ASN A 55 -2.78 -6.91 25.72
CA ASN A 55 -1.82 -7.93 25.33
C ASN A 55 -0.40 -7.52 25.73
N MET A 56 0.38 -8.46 26.21
CA MET A 56 1.80 -8.19 26.47
C MET A 56 2.50 -7.84 25.15
N PRO A 57 3.26 -6.73 25.10
CA PRO A 57 4.03 -6.39 23.92
C PRO A 57 5.10 -7.46 23.68
N THR A 58 5.08 -8.06 22.50
CA THR A 58 6.13 -8.97 22.03
C THR A 58 6.97 -8.22 20.99
N PRO A 59 8.30 -8.20 21.15
CA PRO A 59 9.17 -7.58 20.14
C PRO A 59 9.03 -8.33 18.81
N GLN A 60 8.69 -7.61 17.77
CA GLN A 60 8.61 -8.12 16.40
C GLN A 60 9.50 -7.25 15.52
N LYS A 61 10.27 -7.87 14.65
CA LYS A 61 11.23 -7.17 13.79
C LYS A 61 10.49 -6.43 12.66
N ASP A 62 9.46 -7.06 12.10
CA ASP A 62 8.68 -6.56 10.96
C ASP A 62 7.25 -7.14 10.95
N ILE A 63 6.45 -6.71 10.00
CA ILE A 63 5.10 -7.24 9.77
C ILE A 63 5.09 -8.53 8.93
N GLY A 64 6.28 -9.02 8.52
CA GLY A 64 6.46 -10.27 7.79
C GLY A 64 5.76 -10.29 6.44
N LEU A 65 5.13 -11.41 6.11
CA LEU A 65 4.48 -11.67 4.82
C LEU A 65 3.52 -10.57 4.35
N TRP A 66 2.95 -9.78 5.29
CA TRP A 66 2.03 -8.70 4.94
C TRP A 66 2.69 -7.58 4.16
N MET A 67 3.98 -7.33 4.38
CA MET A 67 4.74 -6.35 3.62
C MET A 67 4.83 -6.75 2.15
N ASP A 68 5.21 -7.99 1.90
CA ASP A 68 5.32 -8.55 0.54
C ASP A 68 3.98 -8.53 -0.18
N LEU A 69 2.89 -8.86 0.54
CA LEU A 69 1.53 -8.83 0.00
C LEU A 69 1.08 -7.41 -0.35
N LEU A 70 1.37 -6.42 0.49
CA LEU A 70 1.06 -5.01 0.23
C LEU A 70 1.84 -4.49 -0.98
N GLU A 71 3.10 -4.86 -1.09
CA GLU A 71 3.93 -4.52 -2.25
C GLU A 71 3.39 -5.16 -3.53
N PHE A 72 3.05 -6.43 -3.50
CA PHE A 72 2.45 -7.13 -4.64
C PHE A 72 1.15 -6.46 -5.10
N VAL A 73 0.22 -6.16 -4.17
CA VAL A 73 -1.05 -5.49 -4.50
C VAL A 73 -0.81 -4.07 -5.01
N SER A 74 0.18 -3.35 -4.48
CA SER A 74 0.57 -2.03 -4.98
C SER A 74 1.02 -2.10 -6.44
N ASN A 75 1.86 -3.07 -6.79
CA ASN A 75 2.32 -3.28 -8.17
C ASN A 75 1.17 -3.65 -9.11
N LEU A 76 0.27 -4.53 -8.66
CA LEU A 76 -0.93 -4.88 -9.42
C LEU A 76 -1.86 -3.67 -9.60
N GLY A 77 -2.00 -2.83 -8.58
CA GLY A 77 -2.77 -1.59 -8.65
C GLY A 77 -2.28 -0.62 -9.72
N ILE A 78 -0.96 -0.46 -9.87
CA ILE A 78 -0.37 0.36 -10.94
C ILE A 78 -0.81 -0.15 -12.32
N VAL A 79 -0.71 -1.45 -12.54
CA VAL A 79 -1.11 -2.08 -13.82
C VAL A 79 -2.59 -1.81 -14.11
N VAL A 80 -3.47 -2.06 -13.14
CA VAL A 80 -4.92 -1.87 -13.28
C VAL A 80 -5.27 -0.41 -13.54
N CYS A 81 -4.67 0.53 -12.80
CA CYS A 81 -4.91 1.96 -12.98
C CYS A 81 -4.52 2.43 -14.39
N ILE A 82 -3.36 2.02 -14.89
CA ILE A 82 -2.92 2.37 -16.27
C ILE A 82 -3.91 1.81 -17.30
N TYR A 83 -4.32 0.56 -17.11
CA TYR A 83 -5.29 -0.06 -18.01
C TYR A 83 -6.61 0.69 -18.03
N ILE A 84 -7.15 1.05 -16.86
CA ILE A 84 -8.39 1.83 -16.77
C ILE A 84 -8.23 3.20 -17.43
N ILE A 85 -7.13 3.92 -17.17
CA ILE A 85 -6.92 5.25 -17.74
C ILE A 85 -6.84 5.20 -19.26
N ILE A 86 -6.07 4.28 -19.82
CA ILE A 86 -5.78 4.24 -21.25
C ILE A 86 -6.95 3.65 -22.05
N PHE A 87 -7.57 2.58 -21.56
CA PHE A 87 -8.60 1.86 -22.32
C PHE A 87 -10.04 2.28 -21.98
N THR A 88 -10.28 2.84 -20.79
CA THR A 88 -11.64 3.23 -20.37
C THR A 88 -11.86 4.74 -20.51
N SER A 89 -10.81 5.55 -20.44
CA SER A 89 -10.92 7.00 -20.59
C SER A 89 -11.15 7.37 -22.05
N LYS A 90 -12.33 7.92 -22.33
CA LYS A 90 -12.66 8.45 -23.66
C LYS A 90 -11.85 9.70 -24.06
N GLN A 91 -11.19 10.35 -23.12
CA GLN A 91 -10.41 11.56 -23.38
C GLN A 91 -9.26 11.31 -24.35
N LEU A 92 -8.55 10.20 -24.20
CA LEU A 92 -7.45 9.83 -25.11
C LEU A 92 -7.93 9.42 -26.50
N THR A 93 -9.14 8.87 -26.61
CA THR A 93 -9.71 8.44 -27.91
C THR A 93 -10.41 9.56 -28.67
N VAL A 94 -10.89 10.61 -27.99
CA VAL A 94 -11.61 11.74 -28.63
C VAL A 94 -10.64 12.80 -29.15
N ASP A 95 -9.60 13.12 -28.35
CA ASP A 95 -8.66 14.19 -28.71
C ASP A 95 -7.54 13.73 -29.68
N MET A 96 -7.23 12.44 -29.67
CA MET A 96 -6.25 11.86 -30.58
C MET A 96 -6.73 10.50 -31.05
N PRO A 97 -7.11 10.37 -32.35
CA PRO A 97 -7.46 9.07 -32.93
C PRO A 97 -6.19 8.21 -33.06
N TYR A 98 -5.74 7.65 -31.97
CA TYR A 98 -4.65 6.68 -31.99
C TYR A 98 -5.15 5.33 -32.53
N ASP A 99 -4.36 4.74 -33.37
CA ASP A 99 -4.51 3.34 -33.75
C ASP A 99 -4.35 2.45 -32.52
N ASP A 100 -5.04 1.31 -32.48
CA ASP A 100 -4.99 0.39 -31.32
C ASP A 100 -3.56 0.04 -30.92
N HIS A 101 -2.66 -0.12 -31.89
CA HIS A 101 -1.24 -0.38 -31.64
C HIS A 101 -0.53 0.76 -30.90
N ALA A 102 -0.87 2.00 -31.17
CA ALA A 102 -0.31 3.15 -30.47
C ALA A 102 -0.77 3.20 -29.02
N MET A 103 -2.03 2.87 -28.73
CA MET A 103 -2.57 2.80 -27.36
C MET A 103 -1.84 1.75 -26.52
N TYR A 104 -1.61 0.55 -27.07
CA TYR A 104 -0.84 -0.49 -26.38
C TYR A 104 0.62 -0.07 -26.12
N THR A 105 1.24 0.62 -27.08
CA THR A 105 2.61 1.12 -26.94
C THR A 105 2.71 2.17 -25.85
N ILE A 106 1.75 3.10 -25.79
CA ILE A 106 1.67 4.13 -24.73
C ILE A 106 1.46 3.48 -23.37
N ALA A 107 0.53 2.50 -23.26
CA ALA A 107 0.29 1.76 -22.03
C ALA A 107 1.56 1.07 -21.54
N PHE A 108 2.28 0.39 -22.41
CA PHE A 108 3.51 -0.32 -22.12
C PHE A 108 4.62 0.65 -21.66
N ALA A 109 4.82 1.75 -22.39
CA ALA A 109 5.82 2.76 -22.04
C ALA A 109 5.52 3.41 -20.67
N THR A 110 4.26 3.79 -20.42
CA THR A 110 3.82 4.40 -19.16
C THR A 110 4.01 3.43 -17.99
N LEU A 111 3.66 2.16 -18.17
CA LEU A 111 3.86 1.12 -17.17
C LEU A 111 5.33 1.02 -16.74
N HIS A 112 6.23 0.92 -17.72
CA HIS A 112 7.67 0.79 -17.46
C HIS A 112 8.25 2.05 -16.81
N LEU A 113 7.79 3.23 -17.23
CA LEU A 113 8.19 4.50 -16.63
C LEU A 113 7.80 4.57 -15.15
N LEU A 114 6.57 4.15 -14.80
CA LEU A 114 6.11 4.15 -13.41
C LEU A 114 6.82 3.10 -12.54
N PHE A 115 7.09 1.91 -13.06
CA PHE A 115 7.90 0.92 -12.34
C PHE A 115 9.34 1.39 -12.14
N LEU A 116 9.94 2.04 -13.15
CA LEU A 116 11.26 2.63 -13.03
C LEU A 116 11.27 3.74 -11.96
N ALA A 117 10.27 4.63 -11.97
CA ALA A 117 10.13 5.67 -10.96
C ALA A 117 9.96 5.09 -9.55
N LYS A 118 9.15 4.04 -9.39
CA LYS A 118 8.98 3.34 -8.12
C LYS A 118 10.30 2.73 -7.65
N TYR A 119 11.05 2.08 -8.54
CA TYR A 119 12.35 1.51 -8.23
C TYR A 119 13.36 2.57 -7.79
N ILE A 120 13.45 3.69 -8.53
CA ILE A 120 14.34 4.81 -8.18
C ILE A 120 13.96 5.38 -6.81
N LEU A 121 12.67 5.56 -6.53
CA LEU A 121 12.21 6.06 -5.23
C LEU A 121 12.57 5.11 -4.08
N ALA A 122 12.45 3.81 -4.30
CA ALA A 122 12.84 2.81 -3.30
C ALA A 122 14.35 2.78 -3.04
N GLU A 123 15.17 3.08 -4.04
CA GLU A 123 16.63 3.14 -3.90
C GLU A 123 17.12 4.46 -3.27
N VAL A 124 16.40 5.57 -3.52
CA VAL A 124 16.79 6.91 -3.03
C VAL A 124 16.33 7.15 -1.60
N ILE A 125 15.22 6.52 -1.20
CA ILE A 125 14.66 6.68 0.15
C ILE A 125 15.06 5.46 0.97
N ASP A 126 16.04 5.64 1.85
CA ASP A 126 16.45 4.59 2.79
C ASP A 126 15.33 4.27 3.77
N ASP A 127 15.10 2.97 4.00
CA ASP A 127 14.05 2.48 4.92
C ASP A 127 14.30 2.87 6.37
N GLU A 128 15.58 3.06 6.75
CA GLU A 128 15.98 3.44 8.11
C GLU A 128 16.86 4.71 8.09
N PRO A 129 16.55 5.73 8.89
CA PRO A 129 17.45 6.86 9.09
C PRO A 129 18.80 6.41 9.70
N GLU A 130 19.90 7.03 9.29
CA GLU A 130 21.28 6.67 9.71
C GLU A 130 21.43 6.61 11.25
N TRP A 131 20.80 7.52 11.98
CA TRP A 131 20.86 7.54 13.44
C TRP A 131 20.21 6.31 14.12
N ILE A 132 19.20 5.69 13.50
CA ILE A 132 18.60 4.44 14.01
C ILE A 132 19.52 3.25 13.74
N ALA A 133 20.20 3.23 12.58
CA ALA A 133 21.16 2.20 12.24
C ALA A 133 22.36 2.22 13.22
N GLU A 134 22.88 3.41 13.53
CA GLU A 134 23.94 3.61 14.52
C GLU A 134 23.55 3.14 15.92
N ASP A 135 22.35 3.51 16.40
CA ASP A 135 21.84 3.08 17.72
C ASP A 135 21.67 1.56 17.78
N ARG A 136 21.26 0.93 16.70
CA ARG A 136 21.12 -0.52 16.62
C ARG A 136 22.48 -1.23 16.72
N GLU A 137 23.51 -0.74 16.05
CA GLU A 137 24.87 -1.26 16.15
C GLU A 137 25.44 -1.09 17.57
N LEU A 138 25.21 0.05 18.20
CA LEU A 138 25.64 0.30 19.57
C LEU A 138 24.99 -0.65 20.58
N VAL A 139 23.71 -0.97 20.40
CA VAL A 139 22.97 -1.93 21.23
C VAL A 139 23.50 -3.36 20.99
N GLN A 140 23.73 -3.73 19.74
CA GLN A 140 24.23 -5.06 19.39
C GLN A 140 25.64 -5.30 19.99
N ASN A 141 26.53 -4.31 19.88
CA ASN A 141 27.90 -4.38 20.43
C ASN A 141 27.95 -4.38 21.97
N ARG A 142 26.85 -4.10 22.66
CA ARG A 142 26.76 -4.20 24.14
C ARG A 142 26.25 -5.54 24.63
N VAL A 143 25.63 -6.32 23.75
CA VAL A 143 25.04 -7.62 24.09
C VAL A 143 26.01 -8.78 23.81
N ASP A 144 26.95 -8.56 22.90
CA ASP A 144 28.08 -9.45 22.62
C ASP A 144 29.25 -9.15 23.57
#